data_b316708e9e8e729603884f2c89144cba
#
_entry.id   b316708e9e8e729603884f2c89144cba
#
_cell.length_a   1.000
_cell.length_b   1.000
_cell.length_c   1.000
_cell.angle_alpha   90.00
_cell.angle_beta   90.00
_cell.angle_gamma   90.00
#
_symmetry.space_group_name_H-M   'P 1'
#
loop_
_entity.id
_entity.type
_entity.pdbx_description
1 polymer ?
#
loop_
_entity_poly.entity_id
_entity_poly.type
_entity_poly.pdbx_seq_one_letter_code
_entity_poly.pdbx_strand_id
1 'polypeptide(L)'
;RGIDKLLECVKNNSSLELNIAGFGIMDKLVKEYSDCVSNIHYFGTVSYEKGLEIMANSDIIVALYEKTVLNNVYAAPNKYYEGLFLGKPILTTEGTLVGNKTEKGRTGFVIGESLRDLESFFICFDLQERIDLCSKNAREMWIDKYSEYVDRFMFSKYIPFIIN
;
A
#
# COMPACT_ATOMS: atom_id res chain seq x y z
N ARG A 1 -8.86 6.89 6.72
CA ARG A 1 -8.24 5.76 5.97
C ARG A 1 -7.46 4.83 6.90
N GLY A 2 -7.93 4.57 8.12
CA GLY A 2 -7.30 3.62 9.03
C GLY A 2 -5.92 4.00 9.58
N ILE A 3 -5.48 5.26 9.40
CA ILE A 3 -4.17 5.74 9.92
C ILE A 3 -4.16 5.71 11.45
N ASP A 4 -5.25 6.08 12.09
CA ASP A 4 -5.44 6.03 13.54
C ASP A 4 -5.22 4.63 14.11
N LYS A 5 -5.81 3.62 13.48
CA LYS A 5 -5.64 2.20 13.86
C LYS A 5 -4.21 1.71 13.61
N LEU A 6 -3.61 2.14 12.49
CA LEU A 6 -2.23 1.77 12.17
C LEU A 6 -1.24 2.36 13.17
N LEU A 7 -1.41 3.63 13.55
CA LEU A 7 -0.60 4.30 14.58
C LEU A 7 -0.69 3.57 15.92
N GLU A 8 -1.90 3.20 16.34
CA GLU A 8 -2.11 2.47 17.60
C GLU A 8 -1.52 1.06 17.55
N CYS A 9 -1.68 0.34 16.45
CA CYS A 9 -1.09 -0.98 16.26
C CYS A 9 0.45 -0.94 16.34
N VAL A 10 1.09 0.02 15.67
CA VAL A 10 2.57 0.14 15.67
C VAL A 10 3.09 0.63 17.02
N LYS A 11 2.41 1.56 17.68
CA LYS A 11 2.76 1.99 19.03
C LYS A 11 2.82 0.82 20.01
N ASN A 12 1.89 -0.12 19.88
CA ASN A 12 1.79 -1.29 20.76
C ASN A 12 2.72 -2.46 20.37
N ASN A 13 3.46 -2.32 19.26
CA ASN A 13 4.35 -3.37 18.75
C ASN A 13 5.71 -2.79 18.33
N SER A 14 6.69 -2.87 19.23
CA SER A 14 8.04 -2.33 19.03
C SER A 14 8.87 -3.06 17.96
N SER A 15 8.40 -4.19 17.43
CA SER A 15 9.06 -4.89 16.32
C SER A 15 8.68 -4.32 14.94
N LEU A 16 7.69 -3.44 14.90
CA LEU A 16 7.27 -2.76 13.70
C LEU A 16 7.89 -1.37 13.62
N GLU A 17 8.16 -0.92 12.41
CA GLU A 17 8.57 0.45 12.09
C GLU A 17 7.60 1.03 11.07
N LEU A 18 7.10 2.26 11.30
CA LEU A 18 6.13 2.91 10.44
C LEU A 18 6.70 4.20 9.86
N ASN A 19 6.82 4.23 8.53
CA ASN A 19 7.21 5.40 7.77
C ASN A 19 5.97 6.05 7.14
N ILE A 20 5.69 7.32 7.46
CA ILE A 20 4.55 8.08 6.92
C ILE A 20 5.07 9.33 6.23
N ALA A 21 4.67 9.52 4.97
CA ALA A 21 4.90 10.72 4.20
C ALA A 21 3.58 11.23 3.59
N GLY A 22 3.38 12.53 3.55
CA GLY A 22 2.20 13.18 3.00
C GLY A 22 1.69 14.33 3.84
N PHE A 23 0.46 14.74 3.53
CA PHE A 23 -0.25 15.79 4.26
C PHE A 23 -1.76 15.50 4.29
N GLY A 24 -2.47 16.04 5.27
CA GLY A 24 -3.91 15.87 5.37
C GLY A 24 -4.48 16.18 6.76
N ILE A 25 -5.74 15.85 6.96
CA ILE A 25 -6.48 16.14 8.19
C ILE A 25 -5.92 15.42 9.44
N MET A 26 -5.12 14.38 9.23
CA MET A 26 -4.52 13.59 10.32
C MET A 26 -3.09 14.06 10.69
N ASP A 27 -2.55 15.09 10.04
CA ASP A 27 -1.15 15.53 10.25
C ASP A 27 -0.81 15.79 11.70
N LYS A 28 -1.71 16.46 12.43
CA LYS A 28 -1.51 16.74 13.85
C LYS A 28 -1.37 15.45 14.64
N LEU A 29 -2.27 14.50 14.43
CA LEU A 29 -2.23 13.21 15.12
C LEU A 29 -0.96 12.42 14.77
N VAL A 30 -0.62 12.33 13.48
CA VAL A 30 0.59 11.62 13.02
C VAL A 30 1.84 12.23 13.64
N LYS A 31 1.92 13.56 13.71
CA LYS A 31 3.04 14.25 14.33
C LYS A 31 3.14 13.99 15.83
N GLU A 32 2.01 14.05 16.55
CA GLU A 32 1.98 13.73 18.00
C GLU A 32 2.50 12.31 18.27
N TYR A 33 2.09 11.32 17.43
CA TYR A 33 2.61 9.96 17.57
C TYR A 33 4.11 9.88 17.25
N SER A 34 4.57 10.50 16.17
CA SER A 34 5.99 10.51 15.79
C SER A 34 6.88 11.19 16.82
N ASP A 35 6.38 12.20 17.53
CA ASP A 35 7.13 12.90 18.60
C ASP A 35 7.24 12.04 19.88
N CYS A 36 6.31 11.11 20.11
CA CYS A 36 6.21 10.33 21.35
C CYS A 36 6.59 8.85 21.21
N VAL A 37 6.59 8.30 19.99
CA VAL A 37 6.74 6.86 19.71
C VAL A 37 7.90 6.65 18.76
N SER A 38 8.98 6.06 19.25
CA SER A 38 10.29 6.01 18.56
C SER A 38 10.30 5.22 17.24
N ASN A 39 9.34 4.32 17.04
CA ASN A 39 9.21 3.49 15.82
C ASN A 39 8.16 4.03 14.83
N ILE A 40 7.75 5.29 14.99
CA ILE A 40 6.87 5.99 14.03
C ILE A 40 7.61 7.23 13.49
N HIS A 41 7.82 7.29 12.18
CA HIS A 41 8.57 8.34 11.51
C HIS A 41 7.67 9.13 10.55
N TYR A 42 7.51 10.42 10.81
CA TYR A 42 6.73 11.30 9.96
C TYR A 42 7.62 12.24 9.16
N PHE A 43 7.59 12.10 7.84
CA PHE A 43 8.42 12.86 6.90
C PHE A 43 7.72 14.13 6.37
N GLY A 44 6.44 14.36 6.73
CA GLY A 44 5.66 15.47 6.16
C GLY A 44 5.48 15.34 4.64
N THR A 45 5.34 16.47 3.97
CA THR A 45 5.24 16.52 2.51
C THR A 45 6.61 16.32 1.88
N VAL A 46 6.73 15.31 1.02
CA VAL A 46 7.97 14.96 0.30
C VAL A 46 7.75 15.01 -1.21
N SER A 47 8.84 15.03 -2.00
CA SER A 47 8.75 14.85 -3.44
C SER A 47 8.27 13.43 -3.79
N TYR A 48 7.79 13.24 -5.03
CA TYR A 48 7.35 11.92 -5.49
C TYR A 48 8.48 10.88 -5.43
N GLU A 49 9.67 11.27 -5.85
CA GLU A 49 10.88 10.43 -5.84
C GLU A 49 11.24 10.01 -4.40
N LYS A 50 11.17 10.95 -3.44
CA LYS A 50 11.41 10.65 -2.04
C LYS A 50 10.33 9.73 -1.46
N GLY A 51 9.09 9.90 -1.89
CA GLY A 51 8.00 8.98 -1.55
C GLY A 51 8.25 7.55 -2.04
N LEU A 52 8.71 7.39 -3.29
CA LEU A 52 9.09 6.09 -3.85
C LEU A 52 10.31 5.49 -3.11
N GLU A 53 11.30 6.30 -2.74
CA GLU A 53 12.46 5.85 -1.95
C GLU A 53 12.03 5.29 -0.59
N ILE A 54 11.13 5.99 0.13
CA ILE A 54 10.58 5.51 1.40
C ILE A 54 9.85 4.18 1.21
N MET A 55 9.01 4.06 0.18
CA MET A 55 8.31 2.81 -0.14
C MET A 55 9.27 1.67 -0.52
N ALA A 56 10.32 1.97 -1.28
CA ALA A 56 11.33 0.98 -1.67
C ALA A 56 12.13 0.42 -0.49
N ASN A 57 12.32 1.22 0.55
CA ASN A 57 13.00 0.83 1.79
C ASN A 57 12.07 0.22 2.86
N SER A 58 10.78 0.07 2.56
CA SER A 58 9.80 -0.59 3.44
C SER A 58 9.54 -2.03 2.97
N ASP A 59 9.14 -2.91 3.88
CA ASP A 59 8.81 -4.30 3.56
C ASP A 59 7.38 -4.44 3.02
N ILE A 60 6.46 -3.59 3.51
CA ILE A 60 5.04 -3.59 3.14
C ILE A 60 4.57 -2.16 2.87
N ILE A 61 3.82 -1.96 1.80
CA ILE A 61 3.13 -0.70 1.50
C ILE A 61 1.70 -0.79 2.05
N VAL A 62 1.32 0.16 2.91
CA VAL A 62 -0.01 0.16 3.53
C VAL A 62 -0.97 1.08 2.77
N ALA A 63 -2.13 0.53 2.39
CA ALA A 63 -3.22 1.24 1.72
C ALA A 63 -4.59 0.74 2.22
N LEU A 64 -4.94 1.12 3.44
CA LEU A 64 -6.21 0.75 4.08
C LEU A 64 -7.33 1.70 3.64
N TYR A 65 -8.52 1.15 3.45
CA TYR A 65 -9.69 1.87 2.96
C TYR A 65 -10.93 1.56 3.78
N GLU A 66 -11.62 2.59 4.24
CA GLU A 66 -12.92 2.46 4.90
C GLU A 66 -14.00 2.23 3.84
N LYS A 67 -14.73 1.12 3.95
CA LYS A 67 -15.80 0.73 3.00
C LYS A 67 -17.05 1.60 3.10
N THR A 68 -17.20 2.37 4.16
CA THR A 68 -18.30 3.37 4.31
C THR A 68 -18.21 4.47 3.25
N VAL A 69 -17.04 4.71 2.69
CA VAL A 69 -16.83 5.67 1.60
C VAL A 69 -16.84 4.91 0.27
N LEU A 70 -17.90 5.06 -0.51
CA LEU A 70 -18.10 4.31 -1.76
C LEU A 70 -16.92 4.43 -2.75
N ASN A 71 -16.31 5.62 -2.85
CA ASN A 71 -15.12 5.82 -3.68
C ASN A 71 -13.94 4.94 -3.26
N ASN A 72 -13.81 4.62 -1.98
CA ASN A 72 -12.74 3.76 -1.49
C ASN A 72 -12.91 2.31 -1.95
N VAL A 73 -14.17 1.85 -2.09
CA VAL A 73 -14.48 0.48 -2.53
C VAL A 73 -14.00 0.25 -3.96
N TYR A 74 -14.14 1.25 -4.83
CA TYR A 74 -13.82 1.16 -6.26
C TYR A 74 -12.52 1.83 -6.66
N ALA A 75 -11.77 2.39 -5.70
CA ALA A 75 -10.50 3.07 -5.99
C ALA A 75 -9.45 2.12 -6.59
N ALA A 76 -8.72 2.64 -7.59
CA ALA A 76 -7.51 2.03 -8.12
C ALA A 76 -6.30 2.92 -7.72
N PRO A 77 -5.78 2.76 -6.50
CA PRO A 77 -4.77 3.67 -5.95
C PRO A 77 -3.42 3.49 -6.62
N ASN A 78 -2.69 4.59 -6.80
CA ASN A 78 -1.31 4.56 -7.33
C ASN A 78 -0.41 3.65 -6.50
N LYS A 79 -0.56 3.65 -5.17
CA LYS A 79 0.20 2.79 -4.25
C LYS A 79 0.18 1.30 -4.62
N TYR A 80 -0.91 0.80 -5.21
CA TYR A 80 -0.96 -0.56 -5.69
C TYR A 80 0.03 -0.80 -6.84
N TYR A 81 0.03 0.09 -7.84
CA TYR A 81 0.90 -0.04 -9.01
C TYR A 81 2.35 0.32 -8.68
N GLU A 82 2.57 1.29 -7.80
CA GLU A 82 3.89 1.63 -7.25
C GLU A 82 4.47 0.45 -6.48
N GLY A 83 3.65 -0.25 -5.70
CA GLY A 83 4.04 -1.48 -5.00
C GLY A 83 4.46 -2.59 -5.97
N LEU A 84 3.67 -2.83 -7.03
CA LEU A 84 4.04 -3.80 -8.07
C LEU A 84 5.37 -3.43 -8.74
N PHE A 85 5.55 -2.15 -9.10
CA PHE A 85 6.78 -1.64 -9.71
C PHE A 85 8.01 -1.87 -8.82
N LEU A 86 7.88 -1.55 -7.52
CA LEU A 86 8.95 -1.70 -6.54
C LEU A 86 9.16 -3.16 -6.08
N GLY A 87 8.26 -4.08 -6.45
CA GLY A 87 8.26 -5.45 -5.93
C GLY A 87 7.94 -5.50 -4.44
N LYS A 88 7.08 -4.60 -3.94
CA LYS A 88 6.66 -4.52 -2.53
C LYS A 88 5.21 -4.96 -2.38
N PRO A 89 4.90 -5.86 -1.44
CA PRO A 89 3.53 -6.27 -1.19
C PRO A 89 2.71 -5.12 -0.60
N ILE A 90 1.43 -5.07 -0.97
CA ILE A 90 0.49 -4.11 -0.40
C ILE A 90 -0.34 -4.78 0.71
N LEU A 91 -0.52 -4.07 1.84
CA LEU A 91 -1.51 -4.40 2.86
C LEU A 91 -2.73 -3.53 2.65
N THR A 92 -3.88 -4.13 2.38
CA THR A 92 -5.10 -3.40 2.02
C THR A 92 -6.37 -4.02 2.63
N THR A 93 -7.51 -3.36 2.41
CA THR A 93 -8.78 -3.74 3.02
C THR A 93 -9.58 -4.70 2.13
N GLU A 94 -10.16 -5.73 2.72
CA GLU A 94 -11.08 -6.67 2.07
C GLU A 94 -12.34 -5.98 1.48
N GLY A 95 -12.93 -6.59 0.45
CA GLY A 95 -14.16 -6.08 -0.18
C GLY A 95 -13.96 -4.81 -1.00
N THR A 96 -12.72 -4.42 -1.28
CA THR A 96 -12.37 -3.32 -2.17
C THR A 96 -11.84 -3.82 -3.52
N LEU A 97 -11.89 -2.97 -4.56
CA LEU A 97 -11.33 -3.32 -5.86
C LEU A 97 -9.82 -3.65 -5.77
N VAL A 98 -9.08 -2.88 -4.98
CA VAL A 98 -7.65 -3.13 -4.76
C VAL A 98 -7.43 -4.40 -3.95
N GLY A 99 -8.27 -4.69 -2.95
CA GLY A 99 -8.24 -5.94 -2.19
C GLY A 99 -8.42 -7.15 -3.11
N ASN A 100 -9.45 -7.14 -3.95
CA ASN A 100 -9.71 -8.21 -4.91
C ASN A 100 -8.55 -8.41 -5.90
N LYS A 101 -7.92 -7.32 -6.38
CA LYS A 101 -6.73 -7.40 -7.24
C LYS A 101 -5.53 -8.01 -6.52
N THR A 102 -5.30 -7.59 -5.28
CA THR A 102 -4.21 -8.05 -4.43
C THR A 102 -4.33 -9.55 -4.15
N GLU A 103 -5.51 -9.99 -3.76
CA GLU A 103 -5.81 -11.40 -3.48
C GLU A 103 -5.66 -12.28 -4.73
N LYS A 104 -6.30 -11.88 -5.83
CA LYS A 104 -6.22 -12.60 -7.10
C LYS A 104 -4.79 -12.72 -7.63
N GLY A 105 -4.00 -11.66 -7.46
CA GLY A 105 -2.61 -11.59 -7.89
C GLY A 105 -1.63 -12.20 -6.89
N ARG A 106 -2.05 -12.47 -5.67
CA ARG A 106 -1.17 -12.85 -4.55
C ARG A 106 0.00 -11.86 -4.37
N THR A 107 -0.30 -10.57 -4.56
CA THR A 107 0.70 -9.48 -4.57
C THR A 107 0.76 -8.71 -3.26
N GLY A 108 0.17 -9.25 -2.20
CA GLY A 108 0.11 -8.62 -0.90
C GLY A 108 -0.94 -9.27 0.00
N PHE A 109 -1.43 -8.50 0.96
CA PHE A 109 -2.28 -8.98 2.04
C PHE A 109 -3.59 -8.22 2.08
N VAL A 110 -4.66 -8.93 2.41
CA VAL A 110 -6.02 -8.40 2.52
C VAL A 110 -6.54 -8.69 3.91
N ILE A 111 -6.97 -7.64 4.63
CA ILE A 111 -7.44 -7.73 6.02
C ILE A 111 -8.77 -7.00 6.20
N GLY A 112 -9.45 -7.25 7.31
CA GLY A 112 -10.59 -6.48 7.76
C GLY A 112 -10.23 -5.05 8.17
N GLU A 113 -11.24 -4.28 8.61
CA GLU A 113 -11.07 -2.85 8.93
C GLU A 113 -10.77 -2.58 10.42
N SER A 114 -10.75 -3.61 11.27
CA SER A 114 -10.58 -3.41 12.70
C SER A 114 -9.11 -3.30 13.12
N LEU A 115 -8.84 -2.68 14.27
CA LEU A 115 -7.52 -2.69 14.89
C LEU A 115 -7.06 -4.13 15.15
N ARG A 116 -7.97 -5.01 15.59
CA ARG A 116 -7.67 -6.41 15.84
C ARG A 116 -7.20 -7.17 14.58
N ASP A 117 -7.75 -6.84 13.41
CA ASP A 117 -7.31 -7.45 12.15
C ASP A 117 -5.87 -7.06 11.82
N LEU A 118 -5.50 -5.78 12.03
CA LEU A 118 -4.13 -5.30 11.90
C LEU A 118 -3.17 -5.98 12.88
N GLU A 119 -3.51 -6.01 14.16
CA GLU A 119 -2.70 -6.66 15.20
C GLU A 119 -2.50 -8.14 14.89
N SER A 120 -3.59 -8.85 14.54
CA SER A 120 -3.53 -10.28 14.19
C SER A 120 -2.65 -10.54 12.97
N PHE A 121 -2.66 -9.66 11.99
CA PHE A 121 -1.80 -9.76 10.80
C PHE A 121 -0.32 -9.68 11.16
N PHE A 122 0.08 -8.72 11.99
CA PHE A 122 1.50 -8.47 12.29
C PHE A 122 2.11 -9.47 13.31
N ILE A 123 1.31 -10.25 14.04
CA ILE A 123 1.82 -11.29 14.93
C ILE A 123 1.97 -12.66 14.27
N CYS A 124 1.72 -12.77 12.95
CA CYS A 124 1.82 -14.01 12.21
C CYS A 124 3.28 -14.48 12.13
N PHE A 125 3.58 -15.70 12.57
CA PHE A 125 4.95 -16.22 12.68
C PHE A 125 5.66 -16.42 11.33
N ASP A 126 4.91 -16.65 10.25
CA ASP A 126 5.42 -16.89 8.89
C ASP A 126 5.36 -15.62 8.01
N LEU A 127 5.20 -14.44 8.63
CA LEU A 127 4.96 -13.19 7.91
C LEU A 127 6.10 -12.86 6.94
N GLN A 128 7.36 -13.07 7.32
CA GLN A 128 8.50 -12.77 6.46
C GLN A 128 8.52 -13.63 5.19
N GLU A 129 8.28 -14.93 5.29
CA GLU A 129 8.21 -15.83 4.13
C GLU A 129 7.08 -15.41 3.18
N ARG A 130 5.96 -14.99 3.74
CA ARG A 130 4.81 -14.50 2.96
C ARG A 130 5.10 -13.17 2.28
N ILE A 131 5.83 -12.25 2.94
CA ILE A 131 6.31 -11.00 2.35
C ILE A 131 7.17 -11.31 1.14
N ASP A 132 8.15 -12.19 1.26
CA ASP A 132 9.07 -12.55 0.19
C ASP A 132 8.34 -13.15 -1.02
N LEU A 133 7.37 -14.04 -0.77
CA LEU A 133 6.55 -14.61 -1.84
C LEU A 133 5.69 -13.55 -2.54
N CYS A 134 5.02 -12.68 -1.78
CA CYS A 134 4.19 -11.62 -2.35
C CYS A 134 5.04 -10.58 -3.11
N SER A 135 6.25 -10.29 -2.64
CA SER A 135 7.20 -9.39 -3.31
C SER A 135 7.59 -9.94 -4.70
N LYS A 136 7.91 -11.21 -4.77
CA LYS A 136 8.18 -11.90 -6.04
C LYS A 136 6.99 -11.80 -7.00
N ASN A 137 5.80 -12.16 -6.53
CA ASN A 137 4.58 -12.11 -7.33
C ASN A 137 4.26 -10.68 -7.80
N ALA A 138 4.47 -9.67 -6.95
CA ALA A 138 4.27 -8.26 -7.28
C ALA A 138 5.20 -7.85 -8.44
N ARG A 139 6.49 -8.21 -8.36
CA ARG A 139 7.46 -7.89 -9.40
C ARG A 139 7.17 -8.59 -10.72
N GLU A 140 6.84 -9.87 -10.68
CA GLU A 140 6.45 -10.65 -11.86
C GLU A 140 5.20 -10.04 -12.51
N MET A 141 4.16 -9.74 -11.74
CA MET A 141 2.94 -9.10 -12.26
C MET A 141 3.23 -7.74 -12.90
N TRP A 142 4.15 -6.94 -12.35
CA TRP A 142 4.55 -5.69 -12.98
C TRP A 142 5.16 -5.93 -14.36
N ILE A 143 6.15 -6.82 -14.44
CA ILE A 143 6.86 -7.12 -15.69
C ILE A 143 5.91 -7.65 -16.76
N ASP A 144 5.07 -8.61 -16.39
CA ASP A 144 4.21 -9.31 -17.35
C ASP A 144 3.02 -8.47 -17.83
N LYS A 145 2.50 -7.59 -17.00
CA LYS A 145 1.22 -6.95 -17.27
C LYS A 145 1.26 -5.44 -17.37
N TYR A 146 2.09 -4.76 -16.58
CA TYR A 146 1.99 -3.31 -16.42
C TYR A 146 3.19 -2.53 -16.97
N SER A 147 4.38 -3.11 -17.08
CA SER A 147 5.59 -2.41 -17.51
C SER A 147 5.47 -1.70 -18.86
N GLU A 148 4.74 -2.31 -19.80
CA GLU A 148 4.49 -1.74 -21.14
C GLU A 148 3.00 -1.41 -21.39
N TYR A 149 2.18 -1.34 -20.34
CA TYR A 149 0.74 -1.19 -20.49
C TYR A 149 0.36 0.10 -21.22
N VAL A 150 1.01 1.21 -20.90
CA VAL A 150 0.72 2.52 -21.50
C VAL A 150 1.06 2.49 -22.97
N ASP A 151 2.24 2.00 -23.33
CA ASP A 151 2.68 1.93 -24.74
C ASP A 151 1.77 1.00 -25.55
N ARG A 152 1.49 -0.19 -25.03
CA ARG A 152 0.56 -1.14 -25.67
C ARG A 152 -0.84 -0.55 -25.84
N PHE A 153 -1.38 0.14 -24.85
CA PHE A 153 -2.69 0.79 -24.94
C PHE A 153 -2.69 1.92 -25.97
N MET A 154 -1.69 2.80 -25.94
CA MET A 154 -1.56 3.92 -26.87
C MET A 154 -1.51 3.43 -28.32
N PHE A 155 -0.60 2.49 -28.61
CA PHE A 155 -0.42 2.02 -29.99
C PHE A 155 -1.54 1.11 -30.51
N SER A 156 -2.15 0.28 -29.65
CA SER A 156 -3.15 -0.70 -30.08
C SER A 156 -4.59 -0.22 -30.03
N LYS A 157 -4.88 0.79 -29.21
CA LYS A 157 -6.25 1.25 -28.96
C LYS A 157 -6.44 2.74 -29.22
N TYR A 158 -5.62 3.59 -28.59
CA TYR A 158 -5.88 5.02 -28.57
C TYR A 158 -5.51 5.70 -29.89
N ILE A 159 -4.31 5.47 -30.42
CA ILE A 159 -3.86 6.05 -31.70
C ILE A 159 -4.77 5.62 -32.86
N PRO A 160 -5.10 4.33 -33.05
CA PRO A 160 -6.03 3.93 -34.09
C PRO A 160 -7.42 4.57 -33.98
N PHE A 161 -7.90 4.85 -32.76
CA PHE A 161 -9.18 5.52 -32.52
C PHE A 161 -9.16 7.01 -32.93
N ILE A 162 -8.03 7.70 -32.80
CA ILE A 162 -7.91 9.13 -33.17
C ILE A 162 -7.67 9.34 -34.66
N ILE A 163 -6.98 8.39 -35.34
CA ILE A 163 -6.59 8.52 -36.72
C ILE A 163 -7.72 8.10 -37.71
N ASN A 164 -8.71 7.34 -37.23
CA ASN A 164 -9.92 6.99 -37.99
C ASN A 164 -11.05 8.01 -37.77
#